data_39243713541496ac13bf4db1c6593845
#
_entry.id   39243713541496ac13bf4db1c6593845
#
_cell.length_a   1.000
_cell.length_b   1.000
_cell.length_c   1.000
_cell.angle_alpha   90.00
_cell.angle_beta   90.00
_cell.angle_gamma   90.00
#
_symmetry.space_group_name_H-M   'P 1'
#
loop_
_entity.id
_entity.type
_entity.pdbx_description
1 polymer ?
#
loop_
_entity_poly.entity_id
_entity_poly.type
_entity_poly.pdbx_seq_one_letter_code
_entity_poly.pdbx_strand_id
1 'polypeptide(L)'
;MREFFVNRPDTAAMERLLGSHASDAAGVAVRLAWQAGLLRDEITNLTWDQVDFERNQLQLPARTIPITQMLADYLRSVYRKWTFLTGNSTNNCVICSDRYHKQMQPQAISRIARRVLDEVGQTNVRLVDLRHDYIIRQLEQHDWSYVARITGMEIRSLQLHFA
;
A
#
# COMPACT_ATOMS: atom_id res chain seq x y z
N MET A 1 8.14 5.92 29.55
CA MET A 1 8.28 6.01 28.08
C MET A 1 7.31 5.00 27.46
N ARG A 2 6.51 5.47 26.51
CA ARG A 2 5.53 4.58 25.85
C ARG A 2 6.26 3.73 24.82
N GLU A 3 6.26 2.43 24.98
CA GLU A 3 6.83 1.55 23.97
C GLU A 3 5.94 1.55 22.73
N PHE A 4 6.56 1.70 21.57
CA PHE A 4 5.86 1.63 20.30
C PHE A 4 5.99 0.20 19.75
N PHE A 5 4.87 -0.51 19.73
CA PHE A 5 4.83 -1.87 19.23
C PHE A 5 4.34 -1.90 17.79
N VAL A 6 5.09 -2.59 16.96
CA VAL A 6 4.69 -2.88 15.58
C VAL A 6 4.28 -4.35 15.50
N ASN A 7 3.06 -4.59 15.08
CA ASN A 7 2.58 -5.95 14.80
C ASN A 7 3.05 -6.35 13.40
N ARG A 8 4.24 -6.92 13.29
CA ARG A 8 4.78 -7.29 12.00
C ARG A 8 4.02 -8.47 11.41
N PRO A 9 3.68 -8.42 10.09
CA PRO A 9 2.99 -9.53 9.45
C PRO A 9 3.93 -10.72 9.26
N ASP A 10 3.34 -11.93 9.25
CA ASP A 10 4.06 -13.12 8.84
C ASP A 10 4.20 -13.14 7.31
N THR A 11 5.43 -13.25 6.81
CA THR A 11 5.71 -13.16 5.38
C THR A 11 4.99 -14.26 4.58
N ALA A 12 4.98 -15.50 5.09
CA ALA A 12 4.29 -16.59 4.40
C ALA A 12 2.79 -16.38 4.34
N ALA A 13 2.19 -15.83 5.40
CA ALA A 13 0.77 -15.49 5.42
C ALA A 13 0.46 -14.39 4.40
N MET A 14 1.32 -13.38 4.31
CA MET A 14 1.15 -12.30 3.32
C MET A 14 1.26 -12.81 1.89
N GLU A 15 2.18 -13.72 1.62
CA GLU A 15 2.31 -14.33 0.29
C GLU A 15 1.04 -15.11 -0.09
N ARG A 16 0.46 -15.85 0.85
CA ARG A 16 -0.81 -16.55 0.62
C ARG A 16 -1.95 -15.57 0.33
N LEU A 17 -2.03 -14.49 1.11
CA LEU A 17 -3.03 -13.43 0.92
C LEU A 17 -2.91 -12.82 -0.48
N LEU A 18 -1.71 -12.45 -0.88
CA LEU A 18 -1.47 -11.81 -2.18
C LEU A 18 -1.75 -12.77 -3.33
N GLY A 19 -1.50 -14.06 -3.16
CA GLY A 19 -1.83 -15.08 -4.14
C GLY A 19 -3.32 -15.29 -4.30
N SER A 20 -4.09 -15.23 -3.22
CA SER A 20 -5.55 -15.41 -3.22
C SER A 20 -6.30 -14.16 -3.68
N HIS A 21 -5.71 -12.98 -3.49
CA HIS A 21 -6.31 -11.69 -3.83
C HIS A 21 -5.42 -10.95 -4.84
N ALA A 22 -5.23 -11.55 -6.01
CA ALA A 22 -4.25 -11.09 -6.98
C ALA A 22 -4.58 -9.71 -7.57
N SER A 23 -5.88 -9.41 -7.79
CA SER A 23 -6.25 -8.18 -8.49
C SER A 23 -7.53 -7.52 -7.98
N ASP A 24 -8.10 -8.00 -6.90
CA ASP A 24 -9.25 -7.35 -6.28
C ASP A 24 -8.81 -6.14 -5.45
N ALA A 25 -9.78 -5.33 -5.03
CA ALA A 25 -9.51 -4.10 -4.28
C ALA A 25 -8.71 -4.37 -3.00
N ALA A 26 -9.04 -5.45 -2.28
CA ALA A 26 -8.33 -5.80 -1.04
C ALA A 26 -6.86 -6.13 -1.29
N GLY A 27 -6.56 -6.91 -2.32
CA GLY A 27 -5.19 -7.26 -2.68
C GLY A 27 -4.36 -6.04 -3.08
N VAL A 28 -4.94 -5.14 -3.86
CA VAL A 28 -4.25 -3.90 -4.25
C VAL A 28 -3.96 -3.02 -3.03
N ALA A 29 -4.96 -2.86 -2.14
CA ALA A 29 -4.81 -2.05 -0.94
C ALA A 29 -3.70 -2.58 -0.03
N VAL A 30 -3.69 -3.88 0.23
CA VAL A 30 -2.70 -4.53 1.07
C VAL A 30 -1.29 -4.39 0.46
N ARG A 31 -1.17 -4.56 -0.87
CA ARG A 31 0.13 -4.39 -1.53
C ARG A 31 0.65 -2.96 -1.41
N LEU A 32 -0.19 -1.97 -1.61
CA LEU A 32 0.24 -0.57 -1.51
C LEU A 32 0.68 -0.20 -0.10
N ALA A 33 -0.02 -0.71 0.93
CA ALA A 33 0.39 -0.48 2.31
C ALA A 33 1.71 -1.18 2.64
N TRP A 34 1.87 -2.42 2.21
CA TRP A 34 3.01 -3.27 2.59
C TRP A 34 4.25 -3.05 1.73
N GLN A 35 4.08 -2.83 0.42
CA GLN A 35 5.19 -2.73 -0.53
C GLN A 35 5.55 -1.30 -0.91
N ALA A 36 4.70 -0.33 -0.60
CA ALA A 36 4.96 1.09 -0.87
C ALA A 36 4.76 1.97 0.37
N GLY A 37 4.29 1.42 1.47
CA GLY A 37 4.16 2.14 2.73
C GLY A 37 3.08 3.21 2.74
N LEU A 38 2.05 3.09 1.91
CA LEU A 38 1.00 4.10 1.83
C LEU A 38 0.10 4.08 3.07
N LEU A 39 -0.35 5.26 3.45
CA LEU A 39 -1.42 5.44 4.44
C LEU A 39 -2.78 5.11 3.80
N ARG A 40 -3.77 4.76 4.64
CA ARG A 40 -5.12 4.43 4.18
C ARG A 40 -5.71 5.51 3.28
N ASP A 41 -5.61 6.77 3.67
CA ASP A 41 -6.17 7.87 2.88
C ASP A 41 -5.42 8.07 1.56
N GLU A 42 -4.12 7.81 1.55
CA GLU A 42 -3.32 7.84 0.33
C GLU A 42 -3.73 6.74 -0.63
N ILE A 43 -4.00 5.54 -0.11
CA ILE A 43 -4.50 4.41 -0.89
C ILE A 43 -5.85 4.77 -1.53
N THR A 44 -6.75 5.35 -0.75
CA THR A 44 -8.08 5.78 -1.20
C THR A 44 -7.98 6.78 -2.36
N ASN A 45 -7.03 7.71 -2.28
CA ASN A 45 -6.92 8.84 -3.20
C ASN A 45 -5.93 8.64 -4.34
N LEU A 46 -5.22 7.51 -4.37
CA LEU A 46 -4.23 7.25 -5.42
C LEU A 46 -4.91 7.13 -6.79
N THR A 47 -4.37 7.84 -7.77
CA THR A 47 -4.87 7.84 -9.15
C THR A 47 -3.82 7.29 -10.10
N TRP A 48 -4.25 6.81 -11.27
CA TRP A 48 -3.34 6.20 -12.23
C TRP A 48 -2.32 7.19 -12.82
N ASP A 49 -2.66 8.46 -12.92
CA ASP A 49 -1.71 9.48 -13.36
C ASP A 49 -0.59 9.75 -12.34
N GLN A 50 -0.75 9.30 -11.10
CA GLN A 50 0.30 9.35 -10.08
C GLN A 50 1.25 8.16 -10.12
N VAL A 51 0.95 7.14 -10.91
CA VAL A 51 1.81 5.96 -11.08
C VAL A 51 2.71 6.19 -12.29
N ASP A 52 3.99 6.44 -12.04
CA ASP A 52 4.98 6.65 -13.09
C ASP A 52 5.64 5.31 -13.43
N PHE A 53 5.16 4.68 -14.50
CA PHE A 53 5.67 3.37 -14.93
C PHE A 53 7.04 3.45 -15.60
N GLU A 54 7.43 4.62 -16.09
CA GLU A 54 8.75 4.78 -16.71
C GLU A 54 9.85 4.87 -15.67
N ARG A 55 9.58 5.58 -14.57
CA ARG A 55 10.56 5.82 -13.50
C ARG A 55 10.38 4.91 -12.32
N ASN A 56 9.37 4.05 -12.33
CA ASN A 56 9.01 3.16 -11.22
C ASN A 56 8.86 3.94 -9.93
N GLN A 57 7.91 4.87 -9.90
CA GLN A 57 7.64 5.66 -8.71
C GLN A 57 6.17 6.08 -8.64
N LEU A 58 5.72 6.35 -7.41
CA LEU A 58 4.41 6.95 -7.14
C LEU A 58 4.64 8.42 -6.83
N GLN A 59 3.91 9.30 -7.51
CA GLN A 59 4.02 10.74 -7.32
C GLN A 59 2.83 11.25 -6.53
N LEU A 60 2.96 11.27 -5.20
CA LEU A 60 1.95 11.81 -4.32
C LEU A 60 2.13 13.33 -4.19
N PRO A 61 1.09 14.07 -3.73
CA PRO A 61 1.21 15.53 -3.61
C PRO A 61 2.38 16.00 -2.76
N ALA A 62 2.71 15.27 -1.68
CA ALA A 62 3.73 15.69 -0.73
C ALA A 62 5.07 14.96 -0.89
N ARG A 63 5.12 13.87 -1.65
CA ARG A 63 6.34 13.08 -1.79
C ARG A 63 6.30 12.15 -2.99
N THR A 64 7.48 11.71 -3.40
CA THR A 64 7.64 10.68 -4.43
C THR A 64 8.18 9.41 -3.79
N ILE A 65 7.57 8.27 -4.09
CA ILE A 65 7.91 6.98 -3.51
C ILE A 65 8.46 6.09 -4.62
N PRO A 66 9.72 5.65 -4.55
CA PRO A 66 10.22 4.64 -5.50
C PRO A 66 9.54 3.30 -5.22
N ILE A 67 9.20 2.58 -6.27
CA ILE A 67 8.61 1.25 -6.16
C ILE A 67 9.50 0.24 -6.90
N THR A 68 9.42 -1.02 -6.47
CA THR A 68 10.14 -2.10 -7.13
C THR A 68 9.57 -2.36 -8.51
N GLN A 69 10.39 -2.95 -9.39
CA GLN A 69 9.92 -3.39 -10.70
C GLN A 69 8.76 -4.37 -10.56
N MET A 70 8.82 -5.26 -9.57
CA MET A 70 7.75 -6.22 -9.31
C MET A 70 6.42 -5.53 -9.00
N LEU A 71 6.44 -4.49 -8.14
CA LEU A 71 5.22 -3.74 -7.82
C LEU A 71 4.73 -2.95 -9.03
N ALA A 72 5.63 -2.35 -9.80
CA ALA A 72 5.28 -1.63 -11.03
C ALA A 72 4.62 -2.56 -12.05
N ASP A 73 5.15 -3.75 -12.26
CA ASP A 73 4.58 -4.74 -13.17
C ASP A 73 3.20 -5.21 -12.70
N TYR A 74 3.04 -5.41 -11.39
CA TYR A 74 1.77 -5.74 -10.79
C TYR A 74 0.72 -4.63 -11.02
N LEU A 75 1.08 -3.39 -10.74
CA LEU A 75 0.17 -2.25 -10.95
C LEU A 75 -0.19 -2.10 -12.43
N ARG A 76 0.75 -2.37 -13.33
CA ARG A 76 0.48 -2.34 -14.77
C ARG A 76 -0.56 -3.41 -15.16
N SER A 77 -0.48 -4.59 -14.57
CA SER A 77 -1.47 -5.65 -14.82
C SER A 77 -2.85 -5.27 -14.28
N VAL A 78 -2.90 -4.63 -13.12
CA VAL A 78 -4.16 -4.10 -12.55
C VAL A 78 -4.75 -3.01 -13.44
N TYR A 79 -3.91 -2.10 -13.93
CA TYR A 79 -4.32 -1.03 -14.84
C TYR A 79 -4.94 -1.59 -16.13
N ARG A 80 -4.32 -2.60 -16.73
CA ARG A 80 -4.83 -3.25 -17.94
C ARG A 80 -6.18 -3.91 -17.71
N LYS A 81 -6.32 -4.64 -16.59
CA LYS A 81 -7.57 -5.27 -16.21
C LYS A 81 -8.67 -4.23 -15.98
N TRP A 82 -8.34 -3.17 -15.24
CA TRP A 82 -9.27 -2.10 -14.93
C TRP A 82 -9.74 -1.39 -16.22
N THR A 83 -8.81 -1.05 -17.10
CA THR A 83 -9.12 -0.41 -18.39
C THR A 83 -10.02 -1.31 -19.26
N PHE A 84 -9.76 -2.61 -19.28
CA PHE A 84 -10.57 -3.57 -20.01
C PHE A 84 -12.00 -3.64 -19.49
N LEU A 85 -12.16 -3.67 -18.15
CA LEU A 85 -13.48 -3.84 -17.52
C LEU A 85 -14.33 -2.58 -17.54
N THR A 86 -13.71 -1.41 -17.41
CA THR A 86 -14.43 -0.14 -17.26
C THR A 86 -14.48 0.69 -18.55
N GLY A 87 -13.71 0.30 -19.56
CA GLY A 87 -13.62 1.05 -20.80
C GLY A 87 -13.09 2.47 -20.56
N ASN A 88 -13.84 3.47 -21.03
CA ASN A 88 -13.47 4.88 -20.90
C ASN A 88 -14.03 5.52 -19.62
N SER A 89 -14.06 4.79 -18.52
CA SER A 89 -14.55 5.34 -17.25
C SER A 89 -13.80 6.62 -16.88
N THR A 90 -14.53 7.61 -16.37
CA THR A 90 -13.96 8.85 -15.86
C THR A 90 -13.26 8.67 -14.51
N ASN A 91 -13.47 7.53 -13.85
CA ASN A 91 -12.86 7.23 -12.57
C ASN A 91 -11.41 6.81 -12.78
N ASN A 92 -10.47 7.62 -12.29
CA ASN A 92 -9.03 7.40 -12.43
C ASN A 92 -8.39 6.79 -11.18
N CYS A 93 -9.18 6.36 -10.20
CA CYS A 93 -8.66 5.79 -8.96
C CYS A 93 -8.05 4.42 -9.19
N VAL A 94 -6.90 4.16 -8.53
CA VAL A 94 -6.24 2.85 -8.57
C VAL A 94 -7.08 1.80 -7.88
N ILE A 95 -7.73 2.16 -6.76
CA ILE A 95 -8.61 1.26 -6.02
C ILE A 95 -10.06 1.66 -6.23
N CYS A 96 -10.80 0.74 -6.83
CA CYS A 96 -12.24 0.86 -7.05
C CYS A 96 -12.93 -0.33 -6.42
N SER A 97 -14.21 -0.15 -6.04
CA SER A 97 -15.02 -1.29 -5.58
C SER A 97 -15.12 -2.35 -6.68
N ASP A 98 -15.01 -3.62 -6.29
CA ASP A 98 -15.00 -4.73 -7.25
C ASP A 98 -16.30 -4.82 -8.03
N ARG A 99 -17.43 -4.47 -7.41
CA ARG A 99 -18.75 -4.58 -8.02
C ARG A 99 -19.14 -3.37 -8.86
N TYR A 100 -18.88 -2.15 -8.35
CA TYR A 100 -19.39 -0.92 -8.98
C TYR A 100 -18.31 -0.08 -9.64
N HIS A 101 -17.03 -0.44 -9.49
CA HIS A 101 -15.87 0.26 -10.04
C HIS A 101 -15.84 1.75 -9.66
N LYS A 102 -16.24 2.06 -8.43
CA LYS A 102 -16.23 3.43 -7.88
C LYS A 102 -15.17 3.56 -6.80
N GLN A 103 -14.68 4.78 -6.59
CA GLN A 103 -13.76 5.08 -5.50
C GLN A 103 -14.35 4.62 -4.17
N MET A 104 -13.53 3.93 -3.38
CA MET A 104 -13.92 3.45 -2.06
C MET A 104 -13.60 4.49 -1.00
N GLN A 105 -14.42 4.56 0.03
CA GLN A 105 -14.13 5.39 1.20
C GLN A 105 -13.03 4.76 2.07
N PRO A 106 -12.26 5.57 2.85
CA PRO A 106 -11.19 5.01 3.68
C PRO A 106 -11.65 3.90 4.63
N GLN A 107 -12.83 4.04 5.21
CA GLN A 107 -13.38 3.02 6.11
C GLN A 107 -13.64 1.69 5.40
N ALA A 108 -14.07 1.75 4.13
CA ALA A 108 -14.26 0.56 3.32
C ALA A 108 -12.94 -0.14 3.01
N ILE A 109 -11.87 0.63 2.75
CA ILE A 109 -10.52 0.10 2.57
C ILE A 109 -10.07 -0.65 3.83
N SER A 110 -10.24 -0.06 5.01
CA SER A 110 -9.90 -0.72 6.28
C SER A 110 -10.68 -2.02 6.48
N ARG A 111 -11.95 -2.02 6.11
CA ARG A 111 -12.84 -3.18 6.27
C ARG A 111 -12.43 -4.35 5.37
N ILE A 112 -12.16 -4.09 4.10
CA ILE A 112 -11.74 -5.15 3.18
C ILE A 112 -10.34 -5.68 3.54
N ALA A 113 -9.43 -4.82 3.98
CA ALA A 113 -8.12 -5.24 4.46
C ALA A 113 -8.25 -6.13 5.70
N ARG A 114 -9.12 -5.74 6.66
CA ARG A 114 -9.37 -6.55 7.87
C ARG A 114 -9.86 -7.95 7.49
N ARG A 115 -10.77 -8.03 6.55
CA ARG A 115 -11.34 -9.31 6.11
C ARG A 115 -10.25 -10.24 5.56
N VAL A 116 -9.42 -9.75 4.64
CA VAL A 116 -8.41 -10.60 3.99
C VAL A 116 -7.24 -10.94 4.91
N LEU A 117 -6.87 -10.04 5.83
CA LEU A 117 -5.86 -10.33 6.85
C LEU A 117 -6.35 -11.41 7.82
N ASP A 118 -7.63 -11.37 8.21
CA ASP A 118 -8.23 -12.41 9.05
C ASP A 118 -8.23 -13.77 8.36
N GLU A 119 -8.48 -13.82 7.04
CA GLU A 119 -8.48 -15.05 6.25
C GLU A 119 -7.15 -15.82 6.34
N VAL A 120 -6.04 -15.12 6.51
CA VAL A 120 -4.71 -15.73 6.62
C VAL A 120 -4.18 -15.75 8.05
N GLY A 121 -5.04 -15.53 9.03
CA GLY A 121 -4.71 -15.61 10.45
C GLY A 121 -3.96 -14.40 10.99
N GLN A 122 -3.87 -13.30 10.25
CA GLN A 122 -3.18 -12.08 10.68
C GLN A 122 -4.15 -11.14 11.39
N THR A 123 -4.78 -11.65 12.47
CA THR A 123 -5.87 -10.95 13.17
C THR A 123 -5.42 -9.72 13.95
N ASN A 124 -4.12 -9.62 14.27
CA ASN A 124 -3.53 -8.48 14.99
C ASN A 124 -2.87 -7.46 14.05
N VAL A 125 -2.87 -7.71 12.75
CA VAL A 125 -2.20 -6.85 11.77
C VAL A 125 -3.24 -5.97 11.08
N ARG A 126 -2.99 -4.65 11.07
CA ARG A 126 -3.82 -3.65 10.39
C ARG A 126 -3.04 -3.06 9.21
N LEU A 127 -3.71 -2.27 8.36
CA LEU A 127 -3.02 -1.57 7.27
C LEU A 127 -1.85 -0.73 7.77
N VAL A 128 -2.00 -0.03 8.89
CA VAL A 128 -0.93 0.78 9.45
C VAL A 128 0.27 -0.07 9.86
N ASP A 129 0.04 -1.30 10.31
CA ASP A 129 1.13 -2.22 10.66
C ASP A 129 1.90 -2.67 9.42
N LEU A 130 1.24 -2.80 8.28
CA LEU A 130 1.89 -3.10 7.00
C LEU A 130 2.80 -1.95 6.57
N ARG A 131 2.36 -0.71 6.74
CA ARG A 131 3.21 0.47 6.52
C ARG A 131 4.40 0.47 7.47
N HIS A 132 4.20 0.17 8.74
CA HIS A 132 5.30 0.10 9.72
C HIS A 132 6.33 -0.96 9.32
N ASP A 133 5.88 -2.11 8.85
CA ASP A 133 6.77 -3.16 8.37
C ASP A 133 7.59 -2.68 7.16
N TYR A 134 6.96 -1.98 6.23
CA TYR A 134 7.65 -1.34 5.12
C TYR A 134 8.74 -0.37 5.61
N ILE A 135 8.42 0.48 6.56
CA ILE A 135 9.36 1.45 7.12
C ILE A 135 10.56 0.73 7.75
N ILE A 136 10.31 -0.32 8.54
CA ILE A 136 11.39 -1.10 9.18
C ILE A 136 12.30 -1.71 8.12
N ARG A 137 11.74 -2.30 7.07
CA ARG A 137 12.54 -2.88 5.98
C ARG A 137 13.36 -1.83 5.23
N GLN A 138 12.79 -0.63 5.03
CA GLN A 138 13.53 0.46 4.39
C GLN A 138 14.68 0.96 5.28
N LEU A 139 14.49 1.02 6.59
CA LEU A 139 15.54 1.43 7.53
C LEU A 139 16.69 0.43 7.62
N GLU A 140 16.46 -0.82 7.25
CA GLU A 140 17.53 -1.82 7.16
C GLU A 140 18.47 -1.56 5.98
N GLN A 141 18.03 -0.83 4.96
CA GLN A 141 18.76 -0.63 3.71
C GLN A 141 19.17 0.82 3.47
N HIS A 142 18.53 1.78 4.16
CA HIS A 142 18.68 3.21 3.89
C HIS A 142 18.82 3.99 5.20
N ASP A 143 19.36 5.21 5.10
CA ASP A 143 19.48 6.08 6.25
C ASP A 143 18.15 6.77 6.62
N TRP A 144 18.15 7.44 7.77
CA TRP A 144 16.97 8.14 8.27
C TRP A 144 16.47 9.21 7.30
N SER A 145 17.36 9.93 6.64
CA SER A 145 17.02 10.99 5.71
C SER A 145 16.27 10.47 4.50
N TYR A 146 16.73 9.36 3.93
CA TYR A 146 16.08 8.73 2.80
C TYR A 146 14.68 8.23 3.17
N VAL A 147 14.56 7.52 4.30
CA VAL A 147 13.28 6.96 4.74
C VAL A 147 12.31 8.08 5.11
N ALA A 148 12.78 9.16 5.71
CA ALA A 148 11.94 10.33 5.98
C ALA A 148 11.34 10.90 4.70
N ARG A 149 12.14 10.99 3.64
CA ARG A 149 11.68 11.52 2.34
C ARG A 149 10.61 10.64 1.70
N ILE A 150 10.80 9.33 1.70
CA ILE A 150 9.85 8.42 1.03
C ILE A 150 8.59 8.14 1.83
N THR A 151 8.62 8.34 3.15
CA THR A 151 7.46 8.10 4.03
C THR A 151 6.68 9.37 4.35
N GLY A 152 7.27 10.54 4.14
CA GLY A 152 6.69 11.80 4.55
C GLY A 152 6.77 12.04 6.06
N MET A 153 7.51 11.23 6.79
CA MET A 153 7.70 11.39 8.23
C MET A 153 8.95 12.22 8.52
N GLU A 154 8.91 12.97 9.61
CA GLU A 154 10.11 13.66 10.10
C GLU A 154 11.12 12.66 10.66
N ILE A 155 12.41 12.94 10.49
CA ILE A 155 13.50 12.09 11.01
C ILE A 155 13.30 11.83 12.51
N ARG A 156 12.95 12.86 13.26
CA ARG A 156 12.73 12.74 14.70
C ARG A 156 11.62 11.73 15.03
N SER A 157 10.53 11.77 14.27
CA SER A 157 9.42 10.82 14.46
C SER A 157 9.85 9.40 14.13
N LEU A 158 10.62 9.21 13.05
CA LEU A 158 11.16 7.89 12.69
C LEU A 158 12.06 7.35 13.79
N GLN A 159 12.96 8.18 14.32
CA GLN A 159 13.88 7.76 15.38
C GLN A 159 13.13 7.45 16.68
N LEU A 160 12.08 8.20 16.98
CA LEU A 160 11.26 7.96 18.18
C LEU A 160 10.53 6.60 18.11
N HIS A 161 10.03 6.23 16.94
CA HIS A 161 9.18 5.04 16.78
C HIS A 161 9.94 3.79 16.32
N PHE A 162 11.06 3.95 15.61
CA PHE A 162 11.72 2.83 14.92
C PHE A 162 13.20 2.68 15.27
N ALA A 163 13.74 3.51 16.15
CA ALA A 163 15.14 3.35 16.59
C ALA A 163 15.32 2.17 17.55
#